data_0f0b6e91c7dd07ca47f07308cceb039d
#
_entry.id   0f0b6e91c7dd07ca47f07308cceb039d
#
_cell.length_a   1.000
_cell.length_b   1.000
_cell.length_c   1.000
_cell.angle_alpha   90.00
_cell.angle_beta   90.00
_cell.angle_gamma   90.00
#
_symmetry.space_group_name_H-M   'P 1'
#
loop_
_entity.id
_entity.type
_entity.pdbx_description
1 polymer ?
#
loop_
_entity_poly.entity_id
_entity_poly.type
_entity_poly.pdbx_seq_one_letter_code
_entity_poly.pdbx_strand_id
1 'polypeptide(L)' 'PFSVFSDREGRIVAVRVGELHADEAAFILARVQDVDAERLDLAAAQQQIAVKLRELAAARAQQPA' A
#
# COMPACT_ATOMS: atom_id res chain seq x y z
N PRO A 1 5.62 -9.94 -12.06
CA PRO A 1 6.15 -9.80 -10.70
C PRO A 1 5.06 -9.40 -9.70
N PHE A 2 5.32 -9.65 -8.44
CA PHE A 2 4.44 -9.14 -7.40
C PHE A 2 5.27 -8.81 -6.16
N SER A 3 4.70 -7.98 -5.29
CA SER A 3 5.35 -7.53 -4.07
C SER A 3 4.42 -7.80 -2.88
N VAL A 4 4.99 -8.27 -1.78
CA VAL A 4 4.26 -8.51 -0.55
C VAL A 4 4.86 -7.64 0.54
N PHE A 5 4.00 -6.95 1.28
CA PHE A 5 4.42 -6.10 2.39
C PHE A 5 3.84 -6.68 3.68
N SER A 6 4.71 -6.92 4.64
CA SER A 6 4.27 -7.45 5.93
C SER A 6 4.79 -6.57 7.07
N ASP A 7 4.10 -6.65 8.21
CA ASP A 7 4.54 -5.95 9.41
C ASP A 7 5.58 -6.78 10.15
N ARG A 8 6.07 -6.27 11.29
CA ARG A 8 7.11 -6.95 12.06
C ARG A 8 6.63 -8.29 12.64
N GLU A 9 5.31 -8.48 12.73
CA GLU A 9 4.75 -9.74 13.23
C GLU A 9 4.49 -10.74 12.12
N GLY A 10 4.85 -10.41 10.88
CA GLY A 10 4.69 -11.29 9.73
C GLY A 10 3.28 -11.28 9.13
N ARG A 11 2.42 -10.35 9.56
CA ARG A 11 1.06 -10.24 9.00
C ARG A 11 1.13 -9.49 7.69
N ILE A 12 0.36 -9.92 6.69
CA ILE A 12 0.36 -9.30 5.38
C ILE A 12 -0.44 -8.01 5.41
N VAL A 13 0.22 -6.90 5.09
CA VAL A 13 -0.42 -5.59 5.04
C VAL A 13 -0.92 -5.28 3.62
N ALA A 14 -0.14 -5.65 2.60
CA ALA A 14 -0.53 -5.41 1.22
C ALA A 14 0.15 -6.38 0.28
N VAL A 15 -0.51 -6.66 -0.84
CA VAL A 15 0.06 -7.40 -1.97
C VAL A 15 -0.16 -6.55 -3.21
N ARG A 16 0.89 -6.35 -4.00
CA ARG A 16 0.82 -5.59 -5.24
C ARG A 16 1.21 -6.49 -6.39
N VAL A 17 0.27 -6.73 -7.30
CA VAL A 17 0.51 -7.53 -8.50
C VAL A 17 0.83 -6.58 -9.64
N GLY A 18 1.90 -6.87 -10.38
CA GLY A 18 2.38 -6.04 -11.47
C GLY A 18 3.42 -5.03 -10.99
N GLU A 19 3.62 -3.98 -11.77
CA GLU A 19 4.62 -2.97 -11.49
C GLU A 19 4.27 -2.18 -10.22
N LEU A 20 5.23 -2.05 -9.34
CA LEU A 20 5.09 -1.24 -8.12
C LEU A 20 5.69 0.14 -8.39
N HIS A 21 4.84 1.16 -8.37
CA HIS A 21 5.27 2.53 -8.56
C HIS A 21 5.78 3.14 -7.26
N ALA A 22 6.66 4.13 -7.36
CA ALA A 22 7.32 4.73 -6.20
C ALA A 22 6.32 5.35 -5.21
N ASP A 23 5.28 6.01 -5.72
CA ASP A 23 4.25 6.61 -4.87
C ASP A 23 3.43 5.55 -4.13
N GLU A 24 3.18 4.42 -4.78
CA GLU A 24 2.50 3.29 -4.15
C GLU A 24 3.35 2.71 -3.02
N ALA A 25 4.63 2.47 -3.30
CA ALA A 25 5.56 1.91 -2.32
C ALA A 25 5.69 2.83 -1.10
N ALA A 26 5.82 4.14 -1.32
CA ALA A 26 5.95 5.10 -0.24
C ALA A 26 4.73 5.10 0.68
N PHE A 27 3.54 5.06 0.08
CA PHE A 27 2.30 5.04 0.87
C PHE A 27 2.19 3.75 1.68
N ILE A 28 2.45 2.61 1.05
CA ILE A 28 2.35 1.31 1.72
C ILE A 28 3.34 1.24 2.89
N LEU A 29 4.59 1.63 2.65
CA LEU A 29 5.61 1.59 3.70
C LEU A 29 5.26 2.50 4.88
N ALA A 30 4.70 3.66 4.61
CA ALA A 30 4.25 4.56 5.68
C ALA A 30 3.15 3.91 6.52
N ARG A 31 2.21 3.21 5.88
CA ARG A 31 1.15 2.51 6.63
C ARG A 31 1.71 1.33 7.41
N VAL A 32 2.68 0.59 6.85
CA VAL A 32 3.33 -0.50 7.59
C VAL A 32 4.00 0.04 8.85
N GLN A 33 4.69 1.17 8.73
CA GLN A 33 5.32 1.81 9.89
C GLN A 33 4.30 2.22 10.94
N ASP A 34 3.14 2.71 10.51
CA ASP A 34 2.06 3.08 11.44
C ASP A 34 1.52 1.87 12.18
N VAL A 35 1.37 0.74 11.48
CA VAL A 35 0.94 -0.52 12.11
C VAL A 35 1.96 -1.00 13.13
N ASP A 36 3.24 -0.98 12.76
CA ASP A 36 4.32 -1.41 13.64
C ASP A 36 4.44 -0.52 14.88
N ALA A 37 4.11 0.76 14.75
CA ALA A 37 4.14 1.71 15.86
C ALA A 37 2.82 1.75 16.64
N GLU A 38 1.87 0.89 16.29
CA GLU A 38 0.56 0.80 16.94
C GLU A 38 -0.26 2.09 16.83
N ARG A 39 0.00 2.89 15.78
CA ARG A 39 -0.80 4.09 15.49
C ARG A 39 -2.00 3.77 14.61
N LEU A 40 -2.02 2.61 13.98
CA LEU A 40 -3.05 2.20 13.04
C LEU A 40 -3.20 0.69 13.13
N ASP A 41 -4.44 0.18 13.19
CA ASP A 41 -4.61 -1.27 13.19
C ASP A 41 -4.46 -1.84 11.78
N LEU A 42 -4.23 -3.15 11.71
CA LEU A 42 -3.96 -3.82 10.43
C LEU A 42 -5.11 -3.66 9.44
N ALA A 43 -6.35 -3.83 9.90
CA ALA A 43 -7.51 -3.74 9.01
C ALA A 43 -7.65 -2.33 8.42
N ALA A 44 -7.42 -1.30 9.24
CA ALA A 44 -7.47 0.08 8.76
C ALA A 44 -6.36 0.36 7.74
N ALA A 45 -5.15 -0.17 7.99
CA ALA A 45 -4.05 -0.01 7.06
C ALA A 45 -4.36 -0.67 5.72
N GLN A 46 -4.87 -1.89 5.76
CA GLN A 46 -5.26 -2.62 4.54
C GLN A 46 -6.31 -1.84 3.75
N GLN A 47 -7.30 -1.29 4.43
CA GLN A 47 -8.36 -0.52 3.79
C GLN A 47 -7.83 0.77 3.16
N GLN A 48 -6.99 1.51 3.88
CA GLN A 48 -6.42 2.76 3.38
C GLN A 48 -5.55 2.51 2.15
N ILE A 49 -4.76 1.43 2.17
CA ILE A 49 -3.90 1.07 1.05
C ILE A 49 -4.75 0.72 -0.17
N ALA A 50 -5.80 -0.09 0.01
CA ALA A 50 -6.67 -0.48 -1.10
C ALA A 50 -7.30 0.74 -1.76
N VAL A 51 -7.79 1.69 -0.97
CA VAL A 51 -8.39 2.93 -1.48
C VAL A 51 -7.34 3.76 -2.23
N LYS A 52 -6.16 3.94 -1.61
CA LYS A 52 -5.10 4.77 -2.19
C LYS A 52 -4.59 4.20 -3.50
N LEU A 53 -4.40 2.90 -3.57
CA LEU A 53 -3.92 2.26 -4.81
C LEU A 53 -4.93 2.45 -5.95
N ARG A 54 -6.23 2.39 -5.66
CA ARG A 54 -7.26 2.66 -6.67
C ARG A 54 -7.23 4.11 -7.13
N GLU A 55 -7.03 5.06 -6.19
CA GLU A 55 -6.93 6.47 -6.53
C GLU A 55 -5.72 6.77 -7.41
N LEU A 56 -4.58 6.18 -7.07
CA LEU A 56 -3.36 6.39 -7.85
C LEU A 56 -3.48 5.77 -9.24
N ALA A 57 -4.10 4.61 -9.35
CA ALA A 57 -4.33 3.97 -10.64
C ALA A 57 -5.26 4.82 -11.51
N ALA A 58 -6.32 5.37 -10.93
CA ALA A 58 -7.25 6.23 -11.66
C ALA A 58 -6.58 7.51 -12.15
N ALA A 59 -5.76 8.12 -11.30
CA ALA A 59 -5.01 9.33 -11.68
C ALA A 59 -4.03 9.04 -12.82
N ARG A 60 -3.36 7.88 -12.75
CA ARG A 60 -2.41 7.47 -13.78
C ARG A 60 -3.11 7.22 -15.12
N ALA A 61 -4.31 6.62 -15.08
CA ALA A 61 -5.08 6.35 -16.28
C ALA A 61 -5.57 7.61 -16.98
N GLN A 62 -5.66 8.74 -16.27
CA GLN A 62 -6.10 10.01 -16.80
C GLN A 62 -4.97 10.89 -17.30
N GLN A 63 -3.72 10.47 -17.13
CA GLN A 63 -2.58 11.23 -17.60
C GLN A 63 -2.44 11.10 -19.10
N PRO A 64 -2.10 12.19 -19.82
CA PRO A 64 -1.84 12.09 -21.24
C PRO A 64 -0.61 11.24 -21.52
N ALA A 65 -0.62 10.56 -22.65
CA ALA A 65 0.48 9.68 -23.04
C ALA A 65 1.75 10.50 -23.33
#